data_71036930e7f9700228823b8969837bd8
#
_entry.id   71036930e7f9700228823b8969837bd8
#
_cell.length_a   1.000
_cell.length_b   1.000
_cell.length_c   1.000
_cell.angle_alpha   90.00
_cell.angle_beta   90.00
_cell.angle_gamma   90.00
#
_symmetry.space_group_name_H-M   'P 1'
#
loop_
_entity.id
_entity.type
_entity.pdbx_description
1 polymer ?
#
loop_
_entity_poly.entity_id
_entity_poly.type
_entity_poly.pdbx_seq_one_letter_code
_entity_poly.pdbx_strand_id
1 'polypeptide(L)'
;MLTNTEVKNLKIKTIIYYAKDSHGLRLQVNPCGSKIWQHRFRIKEEGKLKGKIRNAISEYPETSLQEAREWRDANKRLLRQGIIPPKVYNSITSDNHNKKTFKDLFDMWYANQKDGWTYDYAIDTQQRVDKHLLPLLGYKPITEINTKIMRDLLLGIQDKGTIDTLYKVKSIASRIFNYSIGMEISEINPVSNLSNDIFKKKVEKHYASVTEPKKIKWLLLMLKDVNSSLPVKIALDLAPHLLLRPEELAGLKWSEIDFKDRIIRISAEIMKIKKKAHLIPMSNQVIEILTILRNANLDSTFCFPSSRSKSRHITTSSLRLAIRSAGIDKETFTTHGFRHMGSTRLHELGYNKDVIESQLAHEIGGVRGVYNQAQYLEDRKVMMEDWSNYLCNLQES
;
A
#
# COMPACT_ATOMS: atom_id res chain seq x y z
N MET A 1 26.80 38.93 -13.27
CA MET A 1 26.99 38.22 -11.98
C MET A 1 26.03 38.85 -10.98
N LEU A 2 25.37 38.06 -10.18
CA LEU A 2 24.47 38.57 -9.12
C LEU A 2 25.29 39.18 -7.97
N THR A 3 24.73 40.20 -7.36
CA THR A 3 25.24 40.78 -6.11
C THR A 3 24.33 40.35 -4.93
N ASN A 4 24.80 40.37 -3.70
CA ASN A 4 24.00 40.06 -2.52
C ASN A 4 22.77 40.98 -2.41
N THR A 5 22.88 42.24 -2.80
CA THR A 5 21.79 43.20 -2.78
C THR A 5 20.71 42.83 -3.84
N GLU A 6 21.10 42.42 -5.04
CA GLU A 6 20.18 41.97 -6.07
C GLU A 6 19.44 40.68 -5.62
N VAL A 7 20.16 39.68 -5.07
CA VAL A 7 19.56 38.43 -4.58
C VAL A 7 18.50 38.69 -3.48
N LYS A 8 18.82 39.60 -2.54
CA LYS A 8 17.91 40.02 -1.47
C LYS A 8 16.64 40.67 -2.02
N ASN A 9 16.78 41.53 -3.01
CA ASN A 9 15.72 42.37 -3.57
C ASN A 9 14.89 41.70 -4.69
N LEU A 10 15.14 40.43 -5.02
CA LEU A 10 14.34 39.69 -6.02
C LEU A 10 12.90 39.56 -5.58
N LYS A 11 11.99 40.16 -6.35
CA LYS A 11 10.55 40.16 -6.06
C LYS A 11 9.92 38.81 -6.37
N ILE A 12 8.98 38.36 -5.54
CA ILE A 12 8.15 37.19 -5.79
C ILE A 12 7.20 37.50 -6.94
N LYS A 13 7.08 36.57 -7.90
CA LYS A 13 6.15 36.66 -9.05
C LYS A 13 5.17 35.48 -8.99
N THR A 14 4.09 35.61 -9.73
CA THR A 14 3.06 34.55 -9.85
C THR A 14 3.54 33.29 -10.59
N ILE A 15 4.69 33.39 -11.28
CA ILE A 15 5.32 32.27 -12.00
C ILE A 15 6.75 32.07 -11.50
N ILE A 16 7.25 30.83 -11.63
CA ILE A 16 8.65 30.51 -11.36
C ILE A 16 9.54 31.24 -12.34
N TYR A 17 10.57 31.93 -11.83
CA TYR A 17 11.59 32.54 -12.69
C TYR A 17 13.00 32.32 -12.13
N TYR A 18 14.01 32.66 -12.95
CA TYR A 18 15.40 32.36 -12.66
C TYR A 18 16.27 33.62 -12.78
N ALA A 19 16.97 33.95 -11.68
CA ALA A 19 18.03 34.96 -11.70
C ALA A 19 19.36 34.25 -11.98
N LYS A 20 20.01 34.60 -13.09
CA LYS A 20 21.25 33.97 -13.58
C LYS A 20 22.48 34.58 -12.90
N ASP A 21 23.40 33.78 -12.41
CA ASP A 21 24.75 34.18 -12.02
C ASP A 21 25.78 33.73 -13.07
N SER A 22 26.96 33.35 -12.67
CA SER A 22 28.03 32.88 -13.54
C SER A 22 28.13 31.36 -13.64
N HIS A 23 28.71 30.86 -14.76
CA HIS A 23 29.10 29.45 -14.90
C HIS A 23 28.00 28.42 -14.60
N GLY A 24 26.78 28.72 -15.05
CA GLY A 24 25.66 27.80 -14.88
C GLY A 24 24.95 27.88 -13.53
N LEU A 25 25.41 28.72 -12.61
CA LEU A 25 24.71 29.03 -11.36
C LEU A 25 23.53 29.95 -11.62
N ARG A 26 22.39 29.65 -11.02
CA ARG A 26 21.19 30.49 -11.06
C ARG A 26 20.39 30.31 -9.75
N LEU A 27 19.60 31.31 -9.42
CA LEU A 27 18.63 31.25 -8.34
C LEU A 27 17.23 31.09 -8.91
N GLN A 28 16.53 30.02 -8.56
CA GLN A 28 15.11 29.83 -8.83
C GLN A 28 14.31 30.57 -7.78
N VAL A 29 13.36 31.42 -8.19
CA VAL A 29 12.42 32.09 -7.29
C VAL A 29 11.03 31.51 -7.55
N ASN A 30 10.43 30.94 -6.50
CA ASN A 30 9.11 30.32 -6.57
C ASN A 30 8.00 31.31 -6.16
N PRO A 31 6.74 31.09 -6.62
CA PRO A 31 5.60 31.92 -6.24
C PRO A 31 5.30 31.88 -4.74
N CYS A 32 5.71 30.82 -4.01
CA CYS A 32 5.59 30.72 -2.56
C CYS A 32 6.65 31.53 -1.80
N GLY A 33 7.57 32.23 -2.51
CA GLY A 33 8.66 33.00 -1.90
C GLY A 33 9.94 32.25 -1.67
N SER A 34 9.96 30.92 -1.83
CA SER A 34 11.21 30.15 -1.68
C SER A 34 12.19 30.45 -2.81
N LYS A 35 13.47 30.48 -2.49
CA LYS A 35 14.56 30.79 -3.42
C LYS A 35 15.62 29.69 -3.35
N ILE A 36 15.81 28.93 -4.45
CA ILE A 36 16.66 27.74 -4.51
C ILE A 36 17.81 27.93 -5.48
N TRP A 37 19.05 27.78 -5.01
CA TRP A 37 20.23 27.81 -5.88
C TRP A 37 20.30 26.55 -6.73
N GLN A 38 20.59 26.72 -8.04
CA GLN A 38 20.72 25.66 -9.03
C GLN A 38 21.99 25.82 -9.83
N HIS A 39 22.72 24.71 -10.01
CA HIS A 39 23.83 24.62 -10.96
C HIS A 39 23.43 23.78 -12.17
N ARG A 40 23.50 24.40 -13.36
CA ARG A 40 23.27 23.75 -14.64
C ARG A 40 24.60 23.44 -15.33
N PHE A 41 24.74 22.19 -15.77
CA PHE A 41 25.94 21.75 -16.49
C PHE A 41 25.54 20.72 -17.57
N ARG A 42 26.47 20.39 -18.47
CA ARG A 42 26.29 19.38 -19.50
C ARG A 42 27.28 18.26 -19.30
N ILE A 43 26.84 17.05 -19.56
CA ILE A 43 27.67 15.84 -19.54
C ILE A 43 27.49 15.07 -20.82
N LYS A 44 28.50 14.31 -21.21
CA LYS A 44 28.45 13.43 -22.37
C LYS A 44 27.98 12.06 -21.91
N GLU A 45 26.78 11.65 -22.31
CA GLU A 45 26.23 10.32 -22.06
C GLU A 45 25.91 9.67 -23.40
N GLU A 46 26.42 8.47 -23.67
CA GLU A 46 26.20 7.72 -24.92
C GLU A 46 26.51 8.55 -26.17
N GLY A 47 27.60 9.32 -26.14
CA GLY A 47 28.02 10.18 -27.27
C GLY A 47 27.26 11.49 -27.42
N LYS A 48 26.17 11.72 -26.68
CA LYS A 48 25.32 12.92 -26.75
C LYS A 48 25.52 13.81 -25.52
N LEU A 49 25.49 15.14 -25.75
CA LEU A 49 25.54 16.14 -24.67
C LEU A 49 24.15 16.27 -24.03
N LYS A 50 24.01 15.82 -22.78
CA LYS A 50 22.77 15.96 -21.99
C LYS A 50 22.94 17.04 -20.91
N GLY A 51 21.96 17.94 -20.82
CA GLY A 51 21.90 18.97 -19.78
C GLY A 51 21.45 18.35 -18.44
N LYS A 52 22.13 18.67 -17.38
CA LYS A 52 21.78 18.27 -16.00
C LYS A 52 21.64 19.50 -15.10
N ILE A 53 20.81 19.40 -14.08
CA ILE A 53 20.59 20.44 -13.06
C ILE A 53 20.79 19.80 -11.70
N ARG A 54 21.43 20.55 -10.80
CA ARG A 54 21.55 20.23 -9.37
C ARG A 54 21.05 21.40 -8.54
N ASN A 55 20.31 21.12 -7.51
CA ASN A 55 19.88 22.10 -6.51
C ASN A 55 20.89 22.12 -5.37
N ALA A 56 21.12 23.28 -4.74
CA ALA A 56 21.82 23.37 -3.48
C ALA A 56 21.00 22.71 -2.35
N ILE A 57 21.63 22.39 -1.26
CA ILE A 57 21.02 21.68 -0.12
C ILE A 57 19.94 22.54 0.54
N SER A 58 20.28 23.78 0.85
CA SER A 58 19.42 24.72 1.54
C SER A 58 18.97 25.84 0.61
N GLU A 59 17.84 26.44 0.95
CA GLU A 59 17.30 27.61 0.26
C GLU A 59 18.05 28.89 0.68
N TYR A 60 17.93 29.94 -0.12
CA TYR A 60 18.33 31.27 0.30
C TYR A 60 17.29 31.81 1.33
N PRO A 61 17.69 32.41 2.45
CA PRO A 61 19.05 32.93 2.78
C PRO A 61 19.99 31.94 3.47
N GLU A 62 19.57 30.72 3.86
CA GLU A 62 20.44 29.74 4.54
C GLU A 62 21.70 29.42 3.73
N THR A 63 21.57 29.29 2.39
CA THR A 63 22.72 29.25 1.48
C THR A 63 22.92 30.61 0.88
N SER A 64 23.97 31.30 1.28
CA SER A 64 24.38 32.61 0.76
C SER A 64 24.82 32.51 -0.73
N LEU A 65 24.94 33.65 -1.39
CA LEU A 65 25.48 33.72 -2.76
C LEU A 65 26.94 33.22 -2.83
N GLN A 66 27.74 33.49 -1.80
CA GLN A 66 29.13 33.04 -1.74
C GLN A 66 29.19 31.51 -1.61
N GLU A 67 28.46 30.91 -0.69
CA GLU A 67 28.40 29.46 -0.51
C GLU A 67 27.84 28.75 -1.78
N ALA A 68 26.86 29.34 -2.45
CA ALA A 68 26.37 28.83 -3.73
C ALA A 68 27.43 28.83 -4.84
N ARG A 69 28.31 29.83 -4.86
CA ARG A 69 29.43 29.88 -5.80
C ARG A 69 30.51 28.86 -5.47
N GLU A 70 30.84 28.67 -4.20
CA GLU A 70 31.76 27.64 -3.73
C GLU A 70 31.26 26.24 -4.06
N TRP A 71 29.99 25.99 -3.83
CA TRP A 71 29.31 24.76 -4.23
C TRP A 71 29.33 24.52 -5.75
N ARG A 72 29.04 25.53 -6.55
CA ARG A 72 29.18 25.45 -8.00
C ARG A 72 30.61 25.08 -8.43
N ASP A 73 31.60 25.67 -7.80
CA ASP A 73 33.01 25.43 -8.14
C ASP A 73 33.48 24.04 -7.69
N ALA A 74 32.97 23.53 -6.58
CA ALA A 74 33.12 22.15 -6.17
C ALA A 74 32.52 21.18 -7.21
N ASN A 75 31.30 21.43 -7.67
CA ASN A 75 30.66 20.67 -8.74
C ASN A 75 31.49 20.67 -10.05
N LYS A 76 32.09 21.82 -10.39
CA LYS A 76 32.97 21.92 -11.57
C LYS A 76 34.26 21.09 -11.42
N ARG A 77 34.82 20.98 -10.21
CA ARG A 77 36.00 20.13 -9.95
C ARG A 77 35.64 18.66 -10.15
N LEU A 78 34.51 18.21 -9.64
CA LEU A 78 34.00 16.85 -9.86
C LEU A 78 33.81 16.53 -11.36
N LEU A 79 33.19 17.44 -12.10
CA LEU A 79 32.98 17.29 -13.53
C LEU A 79 34.30 17.19 -14.33
N ARG A 80 35.35 17.92 -13.94
CA ARG A 80 36.69 17.81 -14.54
C ARG A 80 37.34 16.44 -14.31
N GLN A 81 36.97 15.80 -13.18
CA GLN A 81 37.41 14.44 -12.83
C GLN A 81 36.53 13.35 -13.47
N GLY A 82 35.56 13.71 -14.31
CA GLY A 82 34.62 12.78 -14.91
C GLY A 82 33.51 12.31 -13.96
N ILE A 83 33.45 12.87 -12.75
CA ILE A 83 32.46 12.53 -11.73
C ILE A 83 31.24 13.42 -11.88
N ILE A 84 30.06 12.80 -12.01
CA ILE A 84 28.80 13.56 -12.06
C ILE A 84 28.45 14.06 -10.67
N PRO A 85 28.30 15.38 -10.45
CA PRO A 85 27.90 15.90 -9.16
C PRO A 85 26.63 15.23 -8.61
N PRO A 86 26.57 14.88 -7.33
CA PRO A 86 25.40 14.25 -6.72
C PRO A 86 24.17 15.15 -6.87
N LYS A 87 22.99 14.57 -6.83
CA LYS A 87 21.72 15.35 -6.91
C LYS A 87 21.56 16.32 -5.76
N VAL A 88 22.20 16.03 -4.64
CA VAL A 88 22.28 16.89 -3.45
C VAL A 88 23.74 16.95 -3.05
N TYR A 89 24.22 18.17 -2.74
CA TYR A 89 25.56 18.38 -2.23
C TYR A 89 25.53 18.18 -0.72
N ASN A 90 26.21 17.16 -0.25
CA ASN A 90 26.57 17.10 1.17
C ASN A 90 27.68 18.12 1.39
N SER A 91 27.42 19.16 2.17
CA SER A 91 28.47 20.08 2.63
C SER A 91 29.51 19.24 3.38
N ILE A 92 30.68 19.13 2.77
CA ILE A 92 31.85 18.53 3.43
C ILE A 92 32.37 19.58 4.41
N THR A 93 31.70 19.70 5.54
CA THR A 93 32.36 20.17 6.75
C THR A 93 32.97 18.93 7.40
N SER A 94 34.25 19.01 7.72
CA SER A 94 35.14 17.93 8.08
C SER A 94 34.78 17.11 9.33
N ASP A 95 33.61 17.33 9.95
CA ASP A 95 33.16 16.61 11.16
C ASP A 95 31.95 15.68 10.93
N ASN A 96 31.39 15.62 9.70
CA ASN A 96 30.14 14.87 9.47
C ASN A 96 30.30 13.56 8.64
N HIS A 97 31.52 13.10 8.40
CA HIS A 97 31.77 11.88 7.59
C HIS A 97 31.22 10.58 8.20
N ASN A 98 30.64 10.62 9.42
CA ASN A 98 30.15 9.42 10.11
C ASN A 98 28.66 9.44 10.50
N LYS A 99 27.90 10.50 10.16
CA LYS A 99 26.49 10.55 10.54
C LYS A 99 25.61 9.97 9.44
N LYS A 100 24.98 8.82 9.69
CA LYS A 100 23.99 8.21 8.80
C LYS A 100 22.78 9.11 8.61
N THR A 101 22.38 9.30 7.34
CA THR A 101 21.16 10.05 7.01
C THR A 101 19.92 9.19 7.22
N PHE A 102 18.75 9.81 7.26
CA PHE A 102 17.48 9.07 7.31
C PHE A 102 17.33 8.12 6.11
N LYS A 103 17.78 8.53 4.91
CA LYS A 103 17.73 7.69 3.72
C LYS A 103 18.65 6.47 3.86
N ASP A 104 19.88 6.65 4.32
CA ASP A 104 20.81 5.54 4.52
C ASP A 104 20.23 4.49 5.47
N LEU A 105 19.59 4.94 6.55
CA LEU A 105 18.95 4.05 7.52
C LEU A 105 17.68 3.41 6.98
N PHE A 106 16.91 4.13 6.20
CA PHE A 106 15.77 3.52 5.51
C PHE A 106 16.23 2.43 4.56
N ASP A 107 17.25 2.68 3.75
CA ASP A 107 17.77 1.69 2.79
C ASP A 107 18.30 0.44 3.52
N MET A 108 19.02 0.61 4.63
CA MET A 108 19.52 -0.49 5.46
C MET A 108 18.36 -1.29 6.10
N TRP A 109 17.41 -0.58 6.74
CA TRP A 109 16.24 -1.19 7.34
C TRP A 109 15.37 -1.93 6.32
N TYR A 110 15.13 -1.31 5.16
CA TYR A 110 14.31 -1.88 4.10
C TYR A 110 14.96 -3.14 3.52
N ALA A 111 16.26 -3.12 3.25
CA ALA A 111 17.00 -4.28 2.78
C ALA A 111 16.93 -5.46 3.77
N ASN A 112 17.00 -5.17 5.07
CA ASN A 112 16.93 -6.19 6.13
C ASN A 112 15.52 -6.77 6.31
N GLN A 113 14.47 -6.00 6.01
CA GLN A 113 13.08 -6.41 6.30
C GLN A 113 12.32 -6.95 5.10
N LYS A 114 12.66 -6.52 3.87
CA LYS A 114 11.87 -6.75 2.65
C LYS A 114 11.63 -8.23 2.34
N ASP A 115 12.59 -9.10 2.64
CA ASP A 115 12.51 -10.53 2.32
C ASP A 115 11.46 -11.26 3.19
N GLY A 116 11.11 -10.70 4.35
CA GLY A 116 10.02 -11.16 5.21
C GLY A 116 8.63 -10.61 4.85
N TRP A 117 8.55 -9.71 3.86
CA TRP A 117 7.30 -9.05 3.47
C TRP A 117 6.70 -9.65 2.19
N THR A 118 5.40 -9.41 1.99
CA THR A 118 4.80 -9.60 0.67
C THR A 118 5.31 -8.53 -0.29
N TYR A 119 5.38 -8.86 -1.57
CA TYR A 119 5.81 -7.94 -2.63
C TYR A 119 5.05 -6.59 -2.59
N ASP A 120 3.73 -6.65 -2.47
CA ASP A 120 2.88 -5.44 -2.42
C ASP A 120 3.15 -4.59 -1.19
N TYR A 121 3.37 -5.23 -0.01
CA TYR A 121 3.68 -4.49 1.21
C TYR A 121 5.04 -3.79 1.13
N ALA A 122 6.02 -4.44 0.50
CA ALA A 122 7.34 -3.85 0.27
C ALA A 122 7.24 -2.61 -0.64
N ILE A 123 6.54 -2.73 -1.79
CA ILE A 123 6.31 -1.61 -2.71
C ILE A 123 5.54 -0.48 -2.03
N ASP A 124 4.46 -0.79 -1.35
CA ASP A 124 3.63 0.18 -0.63
C ASP A 124 4.44 0.94 0.44
N THR A 125 5.34 0.24 1.14
CA THR A 125 6.22 0.85 2.14
C THR A 125 7.22 1.78 1.48
N GLN A 126 7.87 1.34 0.40
CA GLN A 126 8.80 2.16 -0.39
C GLN A 126 8.11 3.44 -0.89
N GLN A 127 6.96 3.30 -1.54
CA GLN A 127 6.22 4.44 -2.09
C GLN A 127 5.80 5.46 -1.02
N ARG A 128 5.40 4.98 0.17
CA ARG A 128 5.05 5.88 1.28
C ARG A 128 6.26 6.65 1.80
N VAL A 129 7.40 5.99 1.91
CA VAL A 129 8.65 6.62 2.34
C VAL A 129 9.11 7.63 1.29
N ASP A 130 9.15 7.25 0.02
CA ASP A 130 9.56 8.13 -1.09
C ASP A 130 8.68 9.39 -1.19
N LYS A 131 7.38 9.22 -0.98
CA LYS A 131 6.41 10.31 -1.11
C LYS A 131 6.34 11.23 0.09
N HIS A 132 6.48 10.69 1.31
CA HIS A 132 6.13 11.43 2.52
C HIS A 132 7.31 11.69 3.46
N LEU A 133 8.33 10.83 3.50
CA LEU A 133 9.45 10.96 4.42
C LEU A 133 10.71 11.49 3.74
N LEU A 134 11.14 10.90 2.63
CA LEU A 134 12.39 11.28 1.95
C LEU A 134 12.45 12.73 1.48
N PRO A 135 11.35 13.36 1.01
CA PRO A 135 11.43 14.76 0.55
C PRO A 135 11.88 15.74 1.64
N LEU A 136 11.57 15.47 2.90
CA LEU A 136 11.88 16.35 4.04
C LEU A 136 13.02 15.81 4.91
N LEU A 137 13.15 14.49 5.03
CA LEU A 137 14.07 13.87 5.98
C LEU A 137 15.25 13.18 5.31
N GLY A 138 15.14 12.80 4.04
CA GLY A 138 16.04 11.86 3.38
C GLY A 138 17.53 12.17 3.57
N TYR A 139 17.89 13.42 3.53
CA TYR A 139 19.28 13.87 3.63
C TYR A 139 19.67 14.41 5.00
N LYS A 140 18.73 14.45 5.94
CA LYS A 140 19.04 14.89 7.31
C LYS A 140 19.74 13.78 8.06
N PRO A 141 20.81 14.10 8.80
CA PRO A 141 21.36 13.16 9.79
C PRO A 141 20.25 12.68 10.73
N ILE A 142 20.19 11.38 10.99
CA ILE A 142 19.10 10.80 11.80
C ILE A 142 19.05 11.42 13.19
N THR A 143 20.21 11.79 13.77
CA THR A 143 20.33 12.41 15.07
C THR A 143 19.81 13.85 15.14
N GLU A 144 19.61 14.50 14.00
CA GLU A 144 19.10 15.87 13.91
C GLU A 144 17.57 15.92 13.72
N ILE A 145 16.94 14.78 13.49
CA ILE A 145 15.50 14.68 13.33
C ILE A 145 14.85 14.56 14.71
N ASN A 146 14.23 15.65 15.14
CA ASN A 146 13.57 15.73 16.45
C ASN A 146 12.04 15.57 16.36
N THR A 147 11.39 15.50 17.52
CA THR A 147 9.93 15.33 17.64
C THR A 147 9.15 16.45 16.94
N LYS A 148 9.66 17.70 16.94
CA LYS A 148 9.01 18.82 16.27
C LYS A 148 8.95 18.61 14.75
N ILE A 149 10.08 18.24 14.14
CA ILE A 149 10.16 17.95 12.70
C ILE A 149 9.19 16.83 12.31
N MET A 150 9.16 15.75 13.09
CA MET A 150 8.25 14.63 12.84
C MET A 150 6.79 15.01 13.01
N ARG A 151 6.45 15.78 14.04
CA ARG A 151 5.09 16.29 14.26
C ARG A 151 4.63 17.15 13.09
N ASP A 152 5.42 18.12 12.67
CA ASP A 152 5.05 19.07 11.62
C ASP A 152 4.90 18.36 10.25
N LEU A 153 5.75 17.36 9.96
CA LEU A 153 5.59 16.49 8.79
C LEU A 153 4.26 15.72 8.82
N LEU A 154 3.92 15.09 9.94
CA LEU A 154 2.71 14.30 10.09
C LEU A 154 1.44 15.17 10.05
N LEU A 155 1.47 16.38 10.64
CA LEU A 155 0.38 17.35 10.52
C LEU A 155 0.18 17.78 9.07
N GLY A 156 1.23 17.98 8.29
CA GLY A 156 1.12 18.27 6.86
C GLY A 156 0.48 17.13 6.04
N ILE A 157 0.57 15.88 6.49
CA ILE A 157 -0.18 14.75 5.89
C ILE A 157 -1.65 14.82 6.31
N GLN A 158 -1.93 15.16 7.57
CA GLN A 158 -3.28 15.34 8.09
C GLN A 158 -4.05 16.43 7.35
N ASP A 159 -3.41 17.57 7.09
CA ASP A 159 -4.03 18.72 6.43
C ASP A 159 -4.49 18.40 4.99
N LYS A 160 -3.85 17.41 4.36
CA LYS A 160 -4.29 16.83 3.08
C LYS A 160 -5.48 15.86 3.21
N GLY A 161 -6.05 15.68 4.40
CA GLY A 161 -7.19 14.80 4.66
C GLY A 161 -6.87 13.29 4.64
N THR A 162 -5.58 12.89 4.64
CA THR A 162 -5.16 11.49 4.49
C THR A 162 -4.75 10.86 5.83
N ILE A 163 -5.71 10.77 6.76
CA ILE A 163 -5.46 10.29 8.14
C ILE A 163 -4.90 8.86 8.18
N ASP A 164 -5.42 7.94 7.37
CA ASP A 164 -4.88 6.57 7.27
C ASP A 164 -3.40 6.56 6.86
N THR A 165 -3.04 7.42 5.92
CA THR A 165 -1.65 7.56 5.46
C THR A 165 -0.77 8.11 6.55
N LEU A 166 -1.25 9.09 7.33
CA LEU A 166 -0.53 9.63 8.49
C LEU A 166 -0.11 8.51 9.44
N TYR A 167 -1.06 7.69 9.89
CA TYR A 167 -0.77 6.62 10.86
C TYR A 167 0.16 5.56 10.30
N LYS A 168 0.05 5.21 9.01
CA LYS A 168 0.97 4.29 8.33
C LYS A 168 2.37 4.88 8.24
N VAL A 169 2.51 6.14 7.84
CA VAL A 169 3.80 6.86 7.77
C VAL A 169 4.43 7.01 9.15
N LYS A 170 3.63 7.35 10.18
CA LYS A 170 4.08 7.41 11.58
C LYS A 170 4.66 6.07 12.03
N SER A 171 3.97 4.97 11.75
CA SER A 171 4.42 3.61 12.10
C SER A 171 5.71 3.24 11.37
N ILE A 172 5.82 3.50 10.07
CA ILE A 172 7.03 3.22 9.29
C ILE A 172 8.22 4.04 9.84
N ALA A 173 8.04 5.34 10.06
CA ALA A 173 9.07 6.20 10.61
C ALA A 173 9.54 5.70 11.98
N SER A 174 8.62 5.33 12.88
CA SER A 174 8.95 4.78 14.20
C SER A 174 9.78 3.50 14.10
N ARG A 175 9.48 2.61 13.14
CA ARG A 175 10.25 1.37 12.92
C ARG A 175 11.67 1.67 12.42
N ILE A 176 11.85 2.65 11.55
CA ILE A 176 13.17 3.07 11.06
C ILE A 176 14.00 3.66 12.21
N PHE A 177 13.41 4.52 13.06
CA PHE A 177 14.10 5.05 14.23
C PHE A 177 14.42 3.99 15.26
N ASN A 178 13.53 3.03 15.51
CA ASN A 178 13.83 1.92 16.41
C ASN A 178 14.97 1.03 15.85
N TYR A 179 15.02 0.84 14.54
CA TYR A 179 16.14 0.15 13.90
C TYR A 179 17.45 0.91 14.10
N SER A 180 17.44 2.25 13.97
CA SER A 180 18.63 3.07 14.19
C SER A 180 19.13 3.02 15.64
N ILE A 181 18.22 2.90 16.62
CA ILE A 181 18.57 2.70 18.03
C ILE A 181 19.20 1.30 18.21
N GLY A 182 18.58 0.25 17.65
CA GLY A 182 19.14 -1.10 17.72
C GLY A 182 20.50 -1.27 17.01
N MET A 183 20.83 -0.36 16.08
CA MET A 183 22.14 -0.27 15.43
C MET A 183 23.10 0.71 16.11
N GLU A 184 22.73 1.25 17.27
CA GLU A 184 23.53 2.22 18.06
C GLU A 184 23.89 3.51 17.30
N ILE A 185 23.07 3.88 16.27
CA ILE A 185 23.31 5.08 15.45
C ILE A 185 22.59 6.29 16.03
N SER A 186 21.47 6.07 16.72
CA SER A 186 20.73 7.11 17.45
C SER A 186 20.26 6.61 18.81
N GLU A 187 20.03 7.51 19.74
CA GLU A 187 19.58 7.17 21.10
C GLU A 187 18.06 7.30 21.27
N ILE A 188 17.40 8.07 20.41
CA ILE A 188 16.02 8.49 20.60
C ILE A 188 15.18 8.22 19.34
N ASN A 189 13.98 7.72 19.57
CA ASN A 189 12.93 7.68 18.54
C ASN A 189 12.02 8.92 18.68
N PRO A 190 12.13 9.93 17.81
CA PRO A 190 11.35 11.17 17.92
C PRO A 190 9.85 10.96 17.68
N VAL A 191 9.47 9.80 17.15
CA VAL A 191 8.07 9.45 16.89
C VAL A 191 7.38 8.88 18.12
N SER A 192 8.12 8.22 19.02
CA SER A 192 7.56 7.58 20.22
C SER A 192 6.92 8.59 21.18
N ASN A 193 7.45 9.81 21.23
CA ASN A 193 6.94 10.89 22.08
C ASN A 193 5.71 11.63 21.48
N LEU A 194 5.28 11.25 20.27
CA LEU A 194 4.09 11.81 19.63
C LEU A 194 2.84 11.03 20.03
N SER A 195 2.11 11.53 21.05
CA SER A 195 0.78 10.98 21.37
C SER A 195 -0.13 10.98 20.15
N ASN A 196 -1.00 10.00 20.07
CA ASN A 196 -2.03 9.96 19.02
C ASN A 196 -3.08 11.08 19.20
N ASP A 197 -3.20 11.68 20.38
CA ASP A 197 -4.14 12.76 20.66
C ASP A 197 -3.75 14.09 19.96
N ILE A 198 -2.50 14.21 19.49
CA ILE A 198 -2.04 15.34 18.66
C ILE A 198 -2.73 15.30 17.28
N PHE A 199 -3.16 14.13 16.84
CA PHE A 199 -3.69 13.90 15.49
C PHE A 199 -5.18 13.60 15.55
N LYS A 200 -5.87 13.92 14.45
CA LYS A 200 -7.28 13.52 14.29
C LYS A 200 -7.40 12.00 14.37
N LYS A 201 -8.37 11.52 15.12
CA LYS A 201 -8.63 10.08 15.26
C LYS A 201 -9.01 9.50 13.89
N LYS A 202 -8.49 8.31 13.62
CA LYS A 202 -8.91 7.53 12.48
C LYS A 202 -10.37 7.12 12.71
N VAL A 203 -11.24 7.48 11.78
CA VAL A 203 -12.60 6.94 11.77
C VAL A 203 -12.51 5.50 11.25
N GLU A 204 -12.84 4.54 12.09
CA GLU A 204 -12.96 3.16 11.67
C GLU A 204 -14.12 3.04 10.69
N LYS A 205 -13.79 2.71 9.44
CA LYS A 205 -14.79 2.41 8.42
C LYS A 205 -14.90 0.90 8.32
N HIS A 206 -16.01 0.37 8.78
CA HIS A 206 -16.35 -1.01 8.46
C HIS A 206 -16.63 -1.14 6.96
N TYR A 207 -16.31 -2.30 6.40
CA TYR A 207 -16.66 -2.57 5.01
C TYR A 207 -18.18 -2.56 4.88
N ALA A 208 -18.67 -1.79 3.91
CA ALA A 208 -20.09 -1.72 3.64
C ALA A 208 -20.62 -3.11 3.26
N SER A 209 -21.68 -3.54 3.90
CA SER A 209 -22.25 -4.87 3.81
C SER A 209 -23.74 -4.82 4.13
N VAL A 210 -24.49 -5.75 3.59
CA VAL A 210 -25.91 -5.95 3.89
C VAL A 210 -26.07 -7.23 4.72
N THR A 211 -26.86 -7.16 5.78
CA THR A 211 -27.08 -8.29 6.70
C THR A 211 -28.56 -8.68 6.84
N GLU A 212 -29.47 -7.77 6.51
CA GLU A 212 -30.90 -8.02 6.53
C GLU A 212 -31.33 -8.99 5.40
N PRO A 213 -32.14 -10.02 5.63
CA PRO A 213 -32.54 -11.00 4.61
C PRO A 213 -33.08 -10.38 3.32
N LYS A 214 -33.94 -9.35 3.43
CA LYS A 214 -34.48 -8.64 2.25
C LYS A 214 -33.41 -7.93 1.43
N LYS A 215 -32.40 -7.34 2.10
CA LYS A 215 -31.29 -6.67 1.42
C LYS A 215 -30.30 -7.70 0.81
N ILE A 216 -30.12 -8.85 1.46
CA ILE A 216 -29.33 -9.97 0.91
C ILE A 216 -30.01 -10.48 -0.37
N LYS A 217 -31.29 -10.75 -0.34
CA LYS A 217 -32.06 -11.15 -1.54
C LYS A 217 -31.87 -10.13 -2.67
N TRP A 218 -32.12 -8.85 -2.38
CA TRP A 218 -31.92 -7.76 -3.35
C TRP A 218 -30.50 -7.77 -3.93
N LEU A 219 -29.47 -7.89 -3.11
CA LEU A 219 -28.07 -7.95 -3.53
C LEU A 219 -27.82 -9.11 -4.49
N LEU A 220 -28.28 -10.32 -4.11
CA LEU A 220 -28.06 -11.54 -4.91
C LEU A 220 -28.76 -11.44 -6.29
N LEU A 221 -29.96 -10.88 -6.33
CA LEU A 221 -30.69 -10.65 -7.59
C LEU A 221 -29.97 -9.62 -8.48
N MET A 222 -29.51 -8.51 -7.91
CA MET A 222 -28.75 -7.48 -8.66
C MET A 222 -27.44 -8.04 -9.24
N LEU A 223 -26.80 -8.98 -8.57
CA LEU A 223 -25.56 -9.58 -9.05
C LEU A 223 -25.75 -10.62 -10.17
N LYS A 224 -26.94 -11.19 -10.36
CA LYS A 224 -27.24 -12.12 -11.46
C LYS A 224 -27.09 -11.46 -12.84
N ASP A 225 -27.53 -10.21 -12.96
CA ASP A 225 -27.58 -9.47 -14.22
C ASP A 225 -26.36 -8.57 -14.46
N VAL A 226 -25.28 -8.79 -13.73
CA VAL A 226 -24.04 -8.00 -13.88
C VAL A 226 -23.53 -8.09 -15.32
N ASN A 227 -23.30 -6.94 -15.95
CA ASN A 227 -22.65 -6.88 -17.25
C ASN A 227 -21.11 -7.02 -17.08
N SER A 228 -20.62 -8.25 -17.17
CA SER A 228 -19.20 -8.57 -17.02
C SER A 228 -18.82 -9.85 -17.76
N SER A 229 -17.51 -10.19 -17.78
CA SER A 229 -17.05 -11.46 -18.36
C SER A 229 -17.51 -12.66 -17.53
N LEU A 230 -17.65 -13.82 -18.17
CA LEU A 230 -18.08 -15.04 -17.51
C LEU A 230 -17.27 -15.38 -16.23
N PRO A 231 -15.92 -15.31 -16.23
CA PRO A 231 -15.16 -15.56 -14.99
C PRO A 231 -15.52 -14.62 -13.84
N VAL A 232 -15.80 -13.36 -14.13
CA VAL A 232 -16.19 -12.36 -13.10
C VAL A 232 -17.59 -12.63 -12.58
N LYS A 233 -18.53 -12.98 -13.45
CA LYS A 233 -19.92 -13.34 -13.06
C LYS A 233 -19.92 -14.54 -12.13
N ILE A 234 -19.26 -15.61 -12.53
CA ILE A 234 -19.18 -16.85 -11.73
C ILE A 234 -18.43 -16.60 -10.40
N ALA A 235 -17.38 -15.80 -10.40
CA ALA A 235 -16.69 -15.45 -9.16
C ALA A 235 -17.60 -14.66 -8.21
N LEU A 236 -18.44 -13.77 -8.70
CA LEU A 236 -19.41 -13.04 -7.88
C LEU A 236 -20.54 -13.94 -7.38
N ASP A 237 -20.95 -14.94 -8.18
CA ASP A 237 -21.93 -15.93 -7.79
C ASP A 237 -21.41 -16.85 -6.67
N LEU A 238 -20.14 -17.24 -6.74
CA LEU A 238 -19.47 -18.03 -5.70
C LEU A 238 -19.11 -17.26 -4.43
N ALA A 239 -18.90 -15.95 -4.53
CA ALA A 239 -18.43 -15.14 -3.41
C ALA A 239 -19.28 -15.25 -2.12
N PRO A 240 -20.63 -15.16 -2.18
CA PRO A 240 -21.48 -15.32 -1.01
C PRO A 240 -21.45 -16.75 -0.44
N HIS A 241 -21.25 -17.77 -1.25
CA HIS A 241 -21.25 -19.18 -0.84
C HIS A 241 -19.93 -19.60 -0.16
N LEU A 242 -18.77 -19.07 -0.63
CA LEU A 242 -17.46 -19.48 -0.16
C LEU A 242 -16.93 -18.63 1.01
N LEU A 243 -17.37 -17.39 1.10
CA LEU A 243 -16.91 -16.40 2.10
C LEU A 243 -15.38 -16.20 2.10
N LEU A 244 -14.72 -16.40 0.95
CA LEU A 244 -13.29 -16.19 0.75
C LEU A 244 -12.92 -14.70 0.77
N ARG A 245 -11.64 -14.39 1.04
CA ARG A 245 -11.14 -13.04 0.77
C ARG A 245 -11.18 -12.79 -0.73
N PRO A 246 -11.48 -11.56 -1.18
CA PRO A 246 -11.61 -11.25 -2.61
C PRO A 246 -10.39 -11.67 -3.44
N GLU A 247 -9.18 -11.61 -2.89
CA GLU A 247 -7.94 -12.02 -3.56
C GLU A 247 -7.79 -13.54 -3.62
N GLU A 248 -8.18 -14.24 -2.55
CA GLU A 248 -8.20 -15.71 -2.50
C GLU A 248 -9.18 -16.26 -3.55
N LEU A 249 -10.38 -15.67 -3.62
CA LEU A 249 -11.38 -16.03 -4.63
C LEU A 249 -10.88 -15.76 -6.05
N ALA A 250 -10.39 -14.55 -6.32
CA ALA A 250 -9.94 -14.15 -7.65
C ALA A 250 -8.77 -15.02 -8.17
N GLY A 251 -7.87 -15.41 -7.28
CA GLY A 251 -6.68 -16.20 -7.59
C GLY A 251 -6.86 -17.72 -7.51
N LEU A 252 -8.07 -18.23 -7.29
CA LEU A 252 -8.37 -19.66 -7.14
C LEU A 252 -7.92 -20.46 -8.36
N LYS A 253 -7.24 -21.58 -8.11
CA LYS A 253 -6.72 -22.49 -9.15
C LYS A 253 -7.50 -23.80 -9.17
N TRP A 254 -7.61 -24.41 -10.34
CA TRP A 254 -8.22 -25.72 -10.49
C TRP A 254 -7.51 -26.83 -9.70
N SER A 255 -6.19 -26.70 -9.50
CA SER A 255 -5.40 -27.63 -8.68
C SER A 255 -5.71 -27.57 -7.18
N GLU A 256 -6.39 -26.52 -6.73
CA GLU A 256 -6.81 -26.33 -5.34
C GLU A 256 -8.19 -26.95 -5.05
N ILE A 257 -8.92 -27.38 -6.09
CA ILE A 257 -10.30 -27.90 -5.98
C ILE A 257 -10.29 -29.42 -6.00
N ASP A 258 -10.70 -30.01 -4.92
CA ASP A 258 -10.91 -31.44 -4.76
C ASP A 258 -12.41 -31.74 -4.80
N PHE A 259 -12.92 -32.12 -5.99
CA PHE A 259 -14.34 -32.46 -6.17
C PHE A 259 -14.73 -33.74 -5.45
N LYS A 260 -13.79 -34.70 -5.25
CA LYS A 260 -14.05 -35.98 -4.58
C LYS A 260 -14.27 -35.75 -3.08
N ASP A 261 -13.35 -35.03 -2.43
CA ASP A 261 -13.44 -34.72 -1.01
C ASP A 261 -14.36 -33.52 -0.74
N ARG A 262 -14.83 -32.83 -1.79
CA ARG A 262 -15.66 -31.62 -1.72
C ARG A 262 -14.99 -30.51 -0.90
N ILE A 263 -13.71 -30.27 -1.17
CA ILE A 263 -12.88 -29.30 -0.42
C ILE A 263 -12.05 -28.46 -1.39
N ILE A 264 -11.98 -27.15 -1.14
CA ILE A 264 -11.00 -26.25 -1.73
C ILE A 264 -9.83 -26.12 -0.75
N ARG A 265 -8.59 -26.31 -1.23
CA ARG A 265 -7.36 -26.27 -0.42
C ARG A 265 -6.51 -25.07 -0.83
N ILE A 266 -6.68 -23.91 -0.17
CA ILE A 266 -5.84 -22.74 -0.44
C ILE A 266 -4.51 -22.90 0.28
N SER A 267 -3.40 -22.82 -0.48
CA SER A 267 -2.06 -23.01 0.08
C SER A 267 -1.67 -21.88 1.06
N ALA A 268 -0.82 -22.20 2.02
CA ALA A 268 -0.32 -21.23 3.00
C ALA A 268 0.48 -20.07 2.36
N GLU A 269 1.02 -20.26 1.16
CA GLU A 269 1.79 -19.24 0.43
C GLU A 269 0.92 -18.08 -0.07
N ILE A 270 -0.34 -18.38 -0.40
CA ILE A 270 -1.32 -17.40 -0.90
C ILE A 270 -2.02 -16.69 0.27
N MET A 271 -2.09 -17.36 1.42
CA MET A 271 -2.73 -16.82 2.61
C MET A 271 -1.97 -15.62 3.16
N LYS A 272 -2.68 -14.53 3.41
CA LYS A 272 -2.13 -13.32 4.04
C LYS A 272 -1.51 -13.58 5.42
N ILE A 273 -1.96 -14.64 6.09
CA ILE A 273 -1.47 -15.15 7.38
C ILE A 273 -0.84 -16.52 7.13
N LYS A 274 0.44 -16.53 6.83
CA LYS A 274 1.24 -17.64 6.32
C LYS A 274 1.54 -18.72 7.36
N LYS A 275 0.61 -19.55 7.78
CA LYS A 275 1.04 -20.67 8.63
C LYS A 275 0.44 -22.04 8.29
N LYS A 276 -0.74 -22.10 7.68
CA LYS A 276 -1.40 -23.38 7.33
C LYS A 276 -2.29 -23.19 6.11
N ALA A 277 -2.48 -24.28 5.34
CA ALA A 277 -3.45 -24.31 4.26
C ALA A 277 -4.86 -24.12 4.81
N HIS A 278 -5.70 -23.35 4.12
CA HIS A 278 -7.09 -23.14 4.47
C HIS A 278 -7.96 -24.13 3.69
N LEU A 279 -8.66 -25.01 4.42
CA LEU A 279 -9.61 -25.97 3.88
C LEU A 279 -11.00 -25.34 3.86
N ILE A 280 -11.67 -25.33 2.69
CA ILE A 280 -13.00 -24.73 2.53
C ILE A 280 -13.93 -25.82 2.02
N PRO A 281 -14.97 -26.21 2.79
CA PRO A 281 -15.98 -27.16 2.32
C PRO A 281 -16.78 -26.55 1.17
N MET A 282 -17.12 -27.39 0.19
CA MET A 282 -17.98 -27.03 -0.93
C MET A 282 -19.40 -27.57 -0.72
N SER A 283 -20.37 -26.67 -0.72
CA SER A 283 -21.79 -27.05 -0.79
C SER A 283 -22.17 -27.62 -2.18
N ASN A 284 -23.36 -28.19 -2.30
CA ASN A 284 -23.88 -28.67 -3.57
C ASN A 284 -23.91 -27.56 -4.62
N GLN A 285 -24.35 -26.36 -4.25
CA GLN A 285 -24.40 -25.20 -5.12
C GLN A 285 -23.02 -24.77 -5.64
N VAL A 286 -22.01 -24.78 -4.73
CA VAL A 286 -20.62 -24.46 -5.12
C VAL A 286 -20.09 -25.48 -6.14
N ILE A 287 -20.40 -26.77 -5.96
CA ILE A 287 -19.99 -27.84 -6.90
C ILE A 287 -20.65 -27.64 -8.25
N GLU A 288 -21.94 -27.32 -8.29
CA GLU A 288 -22.68 -27.07 -9.52
C GLU A 288 -22.09 -25.87 -10.29
N ILE A 289 -21.89 -24.74 -9.60
CA ILE A 289 -21.32 -23.52 -10.20
C ILE A 289 -19.90 -23.78 -10.74
N LEU A 290 -19.06 -24.46 -9.97
CA LEU A 290 -17.70 -24.81 -10.41
C LEU A 290 -17.69 -25.81 -11.57
N THR A 291 -18.65 -26.73 -11.61
CA THR A 291 -18.81 -27.68 -12.72
C THR A 291 -19.20 -26.96 -14.02
N ILE A 292 -20.14 -26.01 -13.95
CA ILE A 292 -20.51 -25.15 -15.08
C ILE A 292 -19.29 -24.39 -15.60
N LEU A 293 -18.51 -23.79 -14.67
CA LEU A 293 -17.31 -23.04 -15.03
C LEU A 293 -16.24 -23.95 -15.68
N ARG A 294 -16.05 -25.17 -15.17
CA ARG A 294 -15.10 -26.13 -15.71
C ARG A 294 -15.48 -26.57 -17.12
N ASN A 295 -16.77 -26.79 -17.36
CA ASN A 295 -17.31 -27.17 -18.68
C ASN A 295 -17.17 -26.04 -19.70
N ALA A 296 -17.11 -24.78 -19.28
CA ALA A 296 -16.83 -23.64 -20.16
C ALA A 296 -15.40 -23.66 -20.74
N ASN A 297 -14.52 -24.52 -20.23
CA ASN A 297 -13.18 -24.83 -20.73
C ASN A 297 -12.36 -23.58 -21.11
N LEU A 298 -12.10 -22.70 -20.13
CA LEU A 298 -11.42 -21.43 -20.35
C LEU A 298 -9.89 -21.57 -20.59
N ASP A 299 -9.39 -22.81 -20.67
CA ASP A 299 -7.97 -23.15 -20.93
C ASP A 299 -7.01 -22.29 -20.08
N SER A 300 -7.12 -22.44 -18.77
CA SER A 300 -6.32 -21.71 -17.79
C SER A 300 -6.10 -22.55 -16.53
N THR A 301 -4.98 -22.32 -15.85
CA THR A 301 -4.71 -22.89 -14.52
C THR A 301 -5.60 -22.26 -13.44
N PHE A 302 -6.06 -21.02 -13.67
CA PHE A 302 -6.98 -20.32 -12.77
C PHE A 302 -8.43 -20.63 -13.11
N CYS A 303 -9.27 -20.72 -12.07
CA CYS A 303 -10.72 -20.83 -12.25
C CYS A 303 -11.28 -19.56 -12.91
N PHE A 304 -10.73 -18.42 -12.61
CA PHE A 304 -11.19 -17.12 -13.08
C PHE A 304 -10.08 -16.41 -13.89
N PRO A 305 -9.79 -16.83 -15.13
CA PRO A 305 -8.77 -16.19 -15.94
C PRO A 305 -9.16 -14.76 -16.34
N SER A 306 -8.14 -13.91 -16.46
CA SER A 306 -8.32 -12.55 -16.95
C SER A 306 -8.65 -12.56 -18.46
N SER A 307 -9.56 -11.69 -18.90
CA SER A 307 -9.85 -11.49 -20.33
C SER A 307 -8.64 -11.00 -21.14
N ARG A 308 -7.64 -10.42 -20.48
CA ARG A 308 -6.41 -9.92 -21.13
C ARG A 308 -5.32 -10.98 -21.26
N SER A 309 -5.34 -12.01 -20.43
CA SER A 309 -4.32 -13.07 -20.43
C SER A 309 -4.80 -14.28 -19.65
N LYS A 310 -4.80 -15.46 -20.29
CA LYS A 310 -5.17 -16.74 -19.65
C LYS A 310 -4.17 -17.18 -18.56
N SER A 311 -2.95 -16.66 -18.59
CA SER A 311 -1.91 -16.90 -17.56
C SER A 311 -2.06 -16.05 -16.31
N ARG A 312 -3.04 -15.14 -16.28
CA ARG A 312 -3.37 -14.29 -15.13
C ARG A 312 -4.84 -14.49 -14.74
N HIS A 313 -5.11 -14.39 -13.45
CA HIS A 313 -6.48 -14.37 -12.94
C HIS A 313 -7.11 -12.97 -13.01
N ILE A 314 -8.44 -12.90 -12.83
CA ILE A 314 -9.14 -11.62 -12.62
C ILE A 314 -8.60 -10.90 -11.39
N THR A 315 -8.76 -9.58 -11.34
CA THR A 315 -8.35 -8.78 -10.18
C THR A 315 -9.53 -8.53 -9.25
N THR A 316 -9.26 -8.22 -7.98
CA THR A 316 -10.30 -7.75 -7.05
C THR A 316 -10.96 -6.45 -7.53
N SER A 317 -10.23 -5.65 -8.31
CA SER A 317 -10.78 -4.48 -8.98
C SER A 317 -11.84 -4.85 -10.03
N SER A 318 -11.69 -5.97 -10.75
CA SER A 318 -12.69 -6.46 -11.69
C SER A 318 -14.00 -6.82 -10.97
N LEU A 319 -13.91 -7.52 -9.84
CA LEU A 319 -15.08 -7.84 -9.00
C LEU A 319 -15.76 -6.57 -8.50
N ARG A 320 -14.97 -5.62 -8.00
CA ARG A 320 -15.50 -4.34 -7.51
C ARG A 320 -16.22 -3.55 -8.61
N LEU A 321 -15.63 -3.46 -9.80
CA LEU A 321 -16.22 -2.74 -10.94
C LEU A 321 -17.51 -3.42 -11.38
N ALA A 322 -17.57 -4.74 -11.39
CA ALA A 322 -18.77 -5.50 -11.73
C ALA A 322 -19.91 -5.22 -10.72
N ILE A 323 -19.63 -5.20 -9.42
CA ILE A 323 -20.63 -4.81 -8.40
C ILE A 323 -21.14 -3.37 -8.67
N ARG A 324 -20.23 -2.42 -9.04
CA ARG A 324 -20.65 -1.05 -9.38
C ARG A 324 -21.48 -0.97 -10.65
N SER A 325 -21.19 -1.80 -11.66
CA SER A 325 -22.00 -1.85 -12.90
C SER A 325 -23.42 -2.37 -12.67
N ALA A 326 -23.65 -3.13 -11.59
CA ALA A 326 -24.97 -3.52 -11.13
C ALA A 326 -25.73 -2.38 -10.40
N GLY A 327 -25.20 -1.16 -10.35
CA GLY A 327 -25.82 -0.02 -9.65
C GLY A 327 -25.64 -0.02 -8.12
N ILE A 328 -24.82 -0.91 -7.58
CA ILE A 328 -24.57 -1.00 -6.14
C ILE A 328 -23.38 -0.09 -5.78
N ASP A 329 -23.58 0.95 -4.99
CA ASP A 329 -22.54 1.89 -4.60
C ASP A 329 -21.58 1.31 -3.54
N LYS A 330 -20.45 2.02 -3.31
CA LYS A 330 -19.41 1.55 -2.38
C LYS A 330 -19.80 1.72 -0.91
N GLU A 331 -20.74 2.58 -0.62
CA GLU A 331 -21.31 2.83 0.69
C GLU A 331 -22.31 1.74 1.09
N THR A 332 -22.99 1.13 0.09
CA THR A 332 -23.95 0.05 0.29
C THR A 332 -23.26 -1.32 0.41
N PHE A 333 -22.34 -1.64 -0.50
CA PHE A 333 -21.69 -2.95 -0.51
C PHE A 333 -20.30 -2.95 -1.15
N THR A 334 -19.41 -3.79 -0.59
CA THR A 334 -18.07 -4.04 -1.12
C THR A 334 -17.81 -5.53 -1.30
N THR A 335 -16.81 -5.91 -2.07
CA THR A 335 -16.40 -7.32 -2.23
C THR A 335 -16.07 -8.00 -0.89
N HIS A 336 -15.58 -7.25 0.10
CA HIS A 336 -15.35 -7.76 1.46
C HIS A 336 -16.64 -7.93 2.27
N GLY A 337 -17.71 -7.25 1.82
CA GLY A 337 -19.02 -7.30 2.42
C GLY A 337 -19.65 -8.69 2.45
N PHE A 338 -19.31 -9.58 1.49
CA PHE A 338 -19.79 -10.98 1.50
C PHE A 338 -19.38 -11.72 2.78
N ARG A 339 -18.15 -11.51 3.23
CA ARG A 339 -17.64 -12.15 4.46
C ARG A 339 -18.31 -11.60 5.71
N HIS A 340 -18.49 -10.27 5.76
CA HIS A 340 -19.22 -9.64 6.86
C HIS A 340 -20.68 -10.07 6.89
N MET A 341 -21.36 -10.11 5.74
CA MET A 341 -22.72 -10.63 5.57
C MET A 341 -22.84 -12.08 6.11
N GLY A 342 -21.97 -12.97 5.61
CA GLY A 342 -21.97 -14.37 6.04
C GLY A 342 -21.68 -14.53 7.54
N SER A 343 -20.65 -13.85 8.05
CA SER A 343 -20.31 -13.86 9.47
C SER A 343 -21.49 -13.45 10.36
N THR A 344 -22.10 -12.31 10.08
CA THR A 344 -23.21 -11.78 10.87
C THR A 344 -24.43 -12.73 10.82
N ARG A 345 -24.81 -13.19 9.62
CA ARG A 345 -25.98 -14.06 9.48
C ARG A 345 -25.79 -15.44 10.10
N LEU A 346 -24.60 -16.02 9.95
CA LEU A 346 -24.30 -17.32 10.58
C LEU A 346 -24.35 -17.23 12.11
N HIS A 347 -23.89 -16.13 12.72
CA HIS A 347 -24.06 -15.89 14.17
C HIS A 347 -25.53 -15.75 14.55
N GLU A 348 -26.33 -15.01 13.76
CA GLU A 348 -27.77 -14.85 14.01
C GLU A 348 -28.56 -16.15 13.81
N LEU A 349 -28.08 -17.05 12.93
CA LEU A 349 -28.63 -18.40 12.75
C LEU A 349 -28.20 -19.39 13.85
N GLY A 350 -27.38 -18.94 14.80
CA GLY A 350 -27.00 -19.72 15.98
C GLY A 350 -25.81 -20.65 15.81
N TYR A 351 -25.02 -20.53 14.73
CA TYR A 351 -23.82 -21.34 14.55
C TYR A 351 -22.72 -20.97 15.54
N ASN A 352 -21.92 -21.98 15.90
CA ASN A 352 -20.81 -21.80 16.84
C ASN A 352 -19.80 -20.80 16.29
N LYS A 353 -19.41 -19.81 17.12
CA LYS A 353 -18.45 -18.76 16.78
C LYS A 353 -17.13 -19.32 16.26
N ASP A 354 -16.58 -20.37 16.89
CA ASP A 354 -15.28 -20.93 16.51
C ASP A 354 -15.35 -21.62 15.13
N VAL A 355 -16.50 -22.20 14.78
CA VAL A 355 -16.77 -22.76 13.45
C VAL A 355 -16.79 -21.65 12.39
N ILE A 356 -17.48 -20.54 12.68
CA ILE A 356 -17.55 -19.36 11.79
C ILE A 356 -16.16 -18.73 11.59
N GLU A 357 -15.43 -18.47 12.70
CA GLU A 357 -14.09 -17.89 12.64
C GLU A 357 -13.10 -18.79 11.88
N SER A 358 -13.24 -20.13 12.05
CA SER A 358 -12.46 -21.11 11.32
C SER A 358 -12.76 -21.08 9.81
N GLN A 359 -14.04 -20.89 9.40
CA GLN A 359 -14.42 -20.71 7.99
C GLN A 359 -13.85 -19.43 7.40
N LEU A 360 -13.80 -18.37 8.19
CA LEU A 360 -13.26 -17.08 7.78
C LEU A 360 -11.73 -17.02 7.84
N ALA A 361 -11.04 -18.08 8.29
CA ALA A 361 -9.59 -18.08 8.52
C ALA A 361 -9.13 -16.85 9.32
N HIS A 362 -9.87 -16.52 10.37
CA HIS A 362 -9.43 -15.54 11.35
C HIS A 362 -8.52 -16.20 12.38
N GLU A 363 -7.48 -15.48 12.84
CA GLU A 363 -6.64 -16.00 13.91
C GLU A 363 -7.45 -16.07 15.21
N ILE A 364 -7.68 -17.29 15.67
CA ILE A 364 -8.13 -17.51 17.05
C ILE A 364 -6.88 -17.37 17.92
N GLY A 365 -6.79 -16.26 18.65
CA GLY A 365 -5.63 -15.93 19.47
C GLY A 365 -5.37 -17.00 20.56
N GLY A 366 -4.07 -17.24 20.84
CA GLY A 366 -3.61 -18.17 21.89
C GLY A 366 -3.40 -19.61 21.43
N VAL A 367 -3.06 -20.48 22.38
CA VAL A 367 -2.74 -21.92 22.18
C VAL A 367 -3.90 -22.70 21.50
N ARG A 368 -5.14 -22.23 21.62
CA ARG A 368 -6.33 -22.82 20.97
C ARG A 368 -6.28 -22.77 19.43
N GLY A 369 -5.65 -21.74 18.83
CA GLY A 369 -5.60 -21.58 17.37
C GLY A 369 -4.75 -22.62 16.64
N VAL A 370 -3.85 -23.31 17.32
CA VAL A 370 -2.92 -24.28 16.72
C VAL A 370 -3.60 -25.62 16.42
N TYR A 371 -4.61 -26.02 17.19
CA TYR A 371 -5.24 -27.36 17.12
C TYR A 371 -6.58 -27.41 16.36
N ASN A 372 -7.23 -26.27 16.08
CA ASN A 372 -8.68 -26.27 15.79
C ASN A 372 -9.08 -26.34 14.31
N GLN A 373 -8.20 -26.17 13.30
CA GLN A 373 -8.66 -26.13 11.90
C GLN A 373 -9.18 -27.46 11.36
N ALA A 374 -8.62 -28.58 11.80
CA ALA A 374 -9.11 -29.92 11.44
C ALA A 374 -10.33 -30.32 12.28
N GLN A 375 -10.43 -29.79 13.50
CA GLN A 375 -11.45 -30.16 14.48
C GLN A 375 -12.86 -29.69 14.07
N TYR A 376 -12.99 -28.59 13.31
CA TYR A 376 -14.28 -28.06 12.90
C TYR A 376 -14.63 -28.31 11.43
N LEU A 377 -13.89 -29.17 10.71
CA LEU A 377 -14.14 -29.34 9.29
C LEU A 377 -15.53 -29.94 9.01
N GLU A 378 -15.95 -30.93 9.78
CA GLU A 378 -17.27 -31.55 9.61
C GLU A 378 -18.39 -30.58 9.96
N ASP A 379 -18.27 -29.85 11.07
CA ASP A 379 -19.24 -28.81 11.43
C ASP A 379 -19.33 -27.71 10.38
N ARG A 380 -18.20 -27.35 9.76
CA ARG A 380 -18.14 -26.38 8.67
C ARG A 380 -18.79 -26.91 7.39
N LYS A 381 -18.70 -28.21 7.09
CA LYS A 381 -19.41 -28.80 5.95
C LYS A 381 -20.93 -28.62 6.10
N VAL A 382 -21.46 -28.95 7.28
CA VAL A 382 -22.89 -28.76 7.59
C VAL A 382 -23.26 -27.28 7.50
N MET A 383 -22.53 -26.43 8.20
CA MET A 383 -22.78 -24.98 8.23
C MET A 383 -22.78 -24.36 6.82
N MET A 384 -21.82 -24.73 5.96
CA MET A 384 -21.72 -24.13 4.62
C MET A 384 -22.75 -24.68 3.63
N GLU A 385 -23.21 -25.92 3.81
CA GLU A 385 -24.35 -26.47 3.07
C GLU A 385 -25.63 -25.72 3.44
N ASP A 386 -25.92 -25.59 4.74
CA ASP A 386 -27.09 -24.86 5.23
C ASP A 386 -27.06 -23.38 4.84
N TRP A 387 -25.87 -22.78 4.90
CA TRP A 387 -25.68 -21.40 4.45
C TRP A 387 -26.00 -21.23 2.97
N SER A 388 -25.53 -22.12 2.13
CA SER A 388 -25.82 -22.08 0.68
C SER A 388 -27.29 -22.32 0.38
N ASN A 389 -27.94 -23.25 1.07
CA ASN A 389 -29.39 -23.49 0.99
C ASN A 389 -30.17 -22.24 1.43
N TYR A 390 -29.75 -21.58 2.53
CA TYR A 390 -30.38 -20.34 2.97
C TYR A 390 -30.29 -19.24 1.91
N LEU A 391 -29.15 -19.07 1.22
CA LEU A 391 -29.00 -18.08 0.16
C LEU A 391 -29.92 -18.38 -1.04
N CYS A 392 -30.05 -19.65 -1.44
CA CYS A 392 -30.95 -20.08 -2.53
C CYS A 392 -32.40 -19.82 -2.17
N ASN A 393 -32.84 -20.25 -0.98
CA ASN A 393 -34.21 -20.03 -0.51
C ASN A 393 -34.59 -18.54 -0.45
N LEU A 394 -33.65 -17.65 -0.12
CA LEU A 394 -33.87 -16.20 -0.16
C LEU A 394 -34.12 -15.70 -1.58
N GLN A 395 -33.56 -16.32 -2.60
CA GLN A 395 -33.74 -15.87 -3.98
C GLN A 395 -35.09 -16.34 -4.54
N GLU A 396 -35.58 -17.48 -4.09
CA GLU A 396 -36.85 -18.09 -4.54
C GLU A 396 -38.10 -17.50 -3.82
N SER A 397 -37.94 -17.07 -2.55
CA SER A 397 -39.01 -16.46 -1.75
C SER A 397 -39.39 -15.07 -2.27
#